data_edfb74f551da1b5657dc01c484f52057
#
_entry.id   edfb74f551da1b5657dc01c484f52057
#
_cell.length_a   1.000
_cell.length_b   1.000
_cell.length_c   1.000
_cell.angle_alpha   90.00
_cell.angle_beta   90.00
_cell.angle_gamma   90.00
#
_symmetry.space_group_name_H-M   'P 1'
#
loop_
_entity.id
_entity.type
_entity.pdbx_description
1 polymer ?
#
loop_
_entity_poly.entity_id
_entity_poly.type
_entity_poly.pdbx_seq_one_letter_code
_entity_poly.pdbx_strand_id
1 'polypeptide(L)'
;MNMERLLCAVCGKPDAMFSYGANCCNACKMFFRRAISDTDFPTECKYKVNCPKCRFCRFQRCLVAGMKKAVTIPTTPVPNSALLPAVIENLKHVDNHRQHKFMNFTTMQNFGVDELIQTNSVTYFEKPPGFQQDVYFWAAVKHTTSIGFMKKFDFVKDLYSEDLKCFIKATYKPYMMFCTAMRCYSNRRESAEFPGGLDILPRELTKNFDDCKSVLDAVRCPIIAKLRALNITNEEFLLISAIFICNPVSLELSLYAKEIISKSQKKFADFLLEYCLSTYGKSGPSRYSELLSIFSTISKTAQNLDNVIIAVYGRFKPERQVQKIFDDMMDAVLE
;
A
#
# COMPACT_ATOMS: atom_id res chain seq x y z
N MET A 1 42.14 -28.18 -18.21
CA MET A 1 41.25 -27.15 -17.66
C MET A 1 40.42 -27.76 -16.54
N ASN A 2 40.77 -27.52 -15.29
CA ASN A 2 39.95 -27.98 -14.15
C ASN A 2 38.65 -27.16 -14.13
N MET A 3 37.54 -27.78 -14.51
CA MET A 3 36.21 -27.20 -14.21
C MET A 3 36.03 -27.24 -12.69
N GLU A 4 36.07 -26.07 -12.05
CA GLU A 4 35.70 -25.94 -10.64
C GLU A 4 34.24 -26.43 -10.48
N ARG A 5 34.06 -27.51 -9.73
CA ARG A 5 32.75 -28.04 -9.43
C ARG A 5 32.00 -27.08 -8.51
N LEU A 6 30.92 -26.50 -9.00
CA LEU A 6 30.08 -25.59 -8.23
C LEU A 6 29.53 -26.30 -6.98
N LEU A 7 29.68 -25.67 -5.81
CA LEU A 7 29.17 -26.20 -4.55
C LEU A 7 27.72 -25.73 -4.32
N CYS A 8 26.93 -26.61 -3.71
CA CYS A 8 25.55 -26.31 -3.33
C CYS A 8 25.50 -25.25 -2.22
N ALA A 9 24.90 -24.09 -2.49
CA ALA A 9 24.76 -23.01 -1.52
C ALA A 9 23.93 -23.39 -0.27
N VAL A 10 23.12 -24.48 -0.35
CA VAL A 10 22.29 -24.94 0.76
C VAL A 10 23.00 -25.94 1.68
N CYS A 11 23.80 -26.85 1.14
CA CYS A 11 24.37 -27.98 1.90
C CYS A 11 25.85 -28.26 1.62
N GLY A 12 26.53 -27.47 0.80
CA GLY A 12 27.97 -27.57 0.49
C GLY A 12 28.37 -28.75 -0.40
N LYS A 13 27.44 -29.61 -0.85
CA LYS A 13 27.77 -30.76 -1.71
C LYS A 13 28.20 -30.30 -3.11
N PRO A 14 29.10 -31.01 -3.79
CA PRO A 14 29.48 -30.73 -5.17
C PRO A 14 28.33 -30.99 -6.14
N ASP A 15 28.57 -30.67 -7.40
CA ASP A 15 27.61 -30.90 -8.52
C ASP A 15 26.31 -30.08 -8.37
N ALA A 16 26.46 -28.82 -7.97
CA ALA A 16 25.36 -27.87 -7.92
C ALA A 16 25.04 -27.34 -9.32
N MET A 17 23.74 -27.20 -9.59
CA MET A 17 23.20 -26.54 -10.79
C MET A 17 22.32 -25.36 -10.36
N PHE A 18 22.25 -24.35 -11.19
CA PHE A 18 21.36 -23.21 -10.93
C PHE A 18 19.90 -23.63 -11.05
N SER A 19 19.15 -23.56 -9.95
CA SER A 19 17.72 -23.92 -9.91
C SER A 19 17.04 -23.14 -8.78
N TYR A 20 15.83 -22.66 -9.03
CA TYR A 20 15.05 -21.86 -8.08
C TYR A 20 15.75 -20.58 -7.60
N GLY A 21 16.66 -20.01 -8.41
CA GLY A 21 17.37 -18.77 -8.07
C GLY A 21 18.69 -18.97 -7.33
N ALA A 22 19.14 -20.21 -7.07
CA ALA A 22 20.40 -20.51 -6.39
C ALA A 22 21.12 -21.71 -6.98
N ASN A 23 22.45 -21.79 -6.78
CA ASN A 23 23.22 -22.99 -7.10
C ASN A 23 22.92 -24.07 -6.05
N CYS A 24 22.22 -25.12 -6.42
CA CYS A 24 21.80 -26.16 -5.50
C CYS A 24 21.97 -27.56 -6.11
N CYS A 25 22.30 -28.56 -5.26
CA CYS A 25 22.35 -29.94 -5.69
C CYS A 25 20.93 -30.49 -5.90
N ASN A 26 20.82 -31.59 -6.65
CA ASN A 26 19.53 -32.21 -6.98
C ASN A 26 18.70 -32.57 -5.72
N ALA A 27 19.35 -33.00 -4.65
CA ALA A 27 18.65 -33.31 -3.38
C ALA A 27 18.03 -32.08 -2.71
N CYS A 28 18.68 -30.89 -2.77
CA CYS A 28 18.13 -29.64 -2.27
C CYS A 28 17.06 -29.07 -3.18
N LYS A 29 17.23 -29.16 -4.49
CA LYS A 29 16.21 -28.83 -5.49
C LYS A 29 14.90 -29.61 -5.26
N MET A 30 15.00 -30.94 -5.14
CA MET A 30 13.83 -31.78 -4.95
C MET A 30 13.17 -31.59 -3.59
N PHE A 31 13.98 -31.36 -2.54
CA PHE A 31 13.46 -31.00 -1.23
C PHE A 31 12.68 -29.69 -1.26
N PHE A 32 13.26 -28.65 -1.84
CA PHE A 32 12.61 -27.33 -1.95
C PHE A 32 11.29 -27.42 -2.73
N ARG A 33 11.27 -28.12 -3.87
CA ARG A 33 10.05 -28.33 -4.66
C ARG A 33 8.93 -28.98 -3.85
N ARG A 34 9.24 -29.99 -3.03
CA ARG A 34 8.23 -30.64 -2.17
C ARG A 34 7.79 -29.71 -1.04
N ALA A 35 8.71 -28.98 -0.42
CA ALA A 35 8.43 -28.10 0.70
C ALA A 35 7.48 -26.95 0.32
N ILE A 36 7.62 -26.37 -0.89
CA ILE A 36 6.74 -25.28 -1.36
C ILE A 36 5.33 -25.74 -1.78
N SER A 37 5.14 -27.07 -1.94
CA SER A 37 3.84 -27.66 -2.33
C SER A 37 3.15 -28.38 -1.16
N ASP A 38 3.78 -28.42 0.01
CA ASP A 38 3.29 -29.14 1.19
C ASP A 38 2.48 -28.19 2.07
N THR A 39 1.17 -28.39 2.16
CA THR A 39 0.25 -27.58 2.98
C THR A 39 0.45 -27.76 4.48
N ASP A 40 1.03 -28.90 4.88
CA ASP A 40 1.30 -29.26 6.27
C ASP A 40 2.77 -29.09 6.65
N PHE A 41 3.48 -28.21 5.91
CA PHE A 41 4.90 -27.99 6.17
C PHE A 41 5.12 -27.35 7.54
N PRO A 42 6.10 -27.83 8.35
CA PRO A 42 6.37 -27.28 9.68
C PRO A 42 6.67 -25.79 9.64
N THR A 43 6.01 -25.02 10.52
CA THR A 43 6.17 -23.55 10.63
C THR A 43 7.27 -23.14 11.61
N GLU A 44 7.79 -24.09 12.41
CA GLU A 44 8.83 -23.83 13.42
C GLU A 44 9.79 -25.00 13.59
N CYS A 45 10.95 -24.71 14.21
CA CYS A 45 11.95 -25.73 14.53
C CYS A 45 11.61 -26.45 15.85
N LYS A 46 11.43 -27.77 15.79
CA LYS A 46 11.17 -28.61 16.98
C LYS A 46 12.28 -28.57 18.03
N TYR A 47 13.50 -28.17 17.68
CA TYR A 47 14.69 -28.25 18.54
C TYR A 47 15.21 -26.88 19.01
N LYS A 48 14.48 -25.81 18.77
CA LYS A 48 14.69 -24.40 19.21
C LYS A 48 16.00 -23.71 18.82
N VAL A 49 17.02 -24.36 18.28
CA VAL A 49 18.32 -23.76 17.89
C VAL A 49 18.87 -24.45 16.64
N ASN A 50 19.31 -23.68 15.65
CA ASN A 50 20.03 -24.03 14.38
C ASN A 50 20.19 -25.53 14.10
N CYS A 51 19.08 -26.23 13.94
CA CYS A 51 19.04 -27.67 13.82
C CYS A 51 19.47 -28.08 12.39
N PRO A 52 20.53 -28.87 12.21
CA PRO A 52 20.97 -29.30 10.88
C PRO A 52 20.02 -30.31 10.23
N LYS A 53 19.12 -30.94 10.99
CA LYS A 53 18.38 -32.14 10.57
C LYS A 53 16.88 -31.92 10.28
N CYS A 54 16.22 -30.90 10.85
CA CYS A 54 14.78 -30.77 10.67
C CYS A 54 14.38 -30.15 9.31
N ARG A 55 13.16 -30.45 8.85
CA ARG A 55 12.60 -29.96 7.58
C ARG A 55 12.51 -28.45 7.55
N PHE A 56 12.08 -27.82 8.64
CA PHE A 56 11.96 -26.38 8.77
C PHE A 56 13.32 -25.67 8.58
N CYS A 57 14.34 -26.03 9.37
CA CYS A 57 15.67 -25.42 9.27
C CYS A 57 16.35 -25.66 7.92
N ARG A 58 16.10 -26.82 7.30
CA ARG A 58 16.58 -27.08 5.94
C ARG A 58 15.90 -26.17 4.92
N PHE A 59 14.62 -25.91 5.08
CA PHE A 59 13.88 -24.99 4.21
C PHE A 59 14.38 -23.56 4.38
N GLN A 60 14.59 -23.11 5.62
CA GLN A 60 15.19 -21.80 5.89
C GLN A 60 16.55 -21.64 5.21
N ARG A 61 17.42 -22.65 5.24
CA ARG A 61 18.70 -22.60 4.51
C ARG A 61 18.51 -22.52 3.00
N CYS A 62 17.47 -23.11 2.45
CA CYS A 62 17.14 -22.96 1.03
C CYS A 62 16.78 -21.49 0.70
N LEU A 63 15.96 -20.85 1.55
CA LEU A 63 15.58 -19.44 1.39
C LEU A 63 16.79 -18.50 1.55
N VAL A 64 17.62 -18.72 2.56
CA VAL A 64 18.87 -17.95 2.79
C VAL A 64 19.84 -18.11 1.61
N ALA A 65 19.92 -19.31 1.00
CA ALA A 65 20.69 -19.55 -0.21
C ALA A 65 20.13 -18.88 -1.47
N GLY A 66 18.99 -18.18 -1.36
CA GLY A 66 18.34 -17.47 -2.47
C GLY A 66 17.35 -18.31 -3.28
N MET A 67 16.97 -19.53 -2.81
CA MET A 67 15.96 -20.31 -3.51
C MET A 67 14.59 -19.69 -3.36
N LYS A 68 13.89 -19.50 -4.50
CA LYS A 68 12.55 -18.92 -4.59
C LYS A 68 11.61 -19.88 -5.32
N LYS A 69 10.33 -19.88 -4.95
CA LYS A 69 9.30 -20.58 -5.73
C LYS A 69 9.30 -19.96 -7.13
N ALA A 70 9.58 -20.76 -8.15
CA ALA A 70 9.35 -20.31 -9.51
C ALA A 70 7.85 -20.02 -9.63
N VAL A 71 7.51 -18.78 -9.89
CA VAL A 71 6.18 -18.44 -10.36
C VAL A 71 6.08 -19.17 -11.69
N THR A 72 5.25 -20.20 -11.77
CA THR A 72 4.86 -20.83 -13.03
C THR A 72 4.14 -19.74 -13.82
N ILE A 73 4.89 -19.03 -14.65
CA ILE A 73 4.31 -18.16 -15.66
C ILE A 73 3.57 -19.15 -16.60
N PRO A 74 2.25 -18.98 -16.81
CA PRO A 74 1.54 -19.74 -17.83
C PRO A 74 2.33 -19.61 -19.13
N THR A 75 2.52 -20.70 -19.84
CA THR A 75 3.36 -20.78 -21.05
C THR A 75 2.85 -19.95 -22.23
N THR A 76 1.68 -19.33 -22.09
CA THR A 76 1.18 -18.27 -22.97
C THR A 76 0.83 -17.07 -22.09
N PRO A 77 1.47 -15.90 -22.26
CA PRO A 77 1.05 -14.70 -21.54
C PRO A 77 -0.39 -14.37 -21.96
N VAL A 78 -1.32 -14.47 -21.01
CA VAL A 78 -2.69 -13.97 -21.23
C VAL A 78 -2.54 -12.47 -21.51
N PRO A 79 -3.06 -11.96 -22.64
CA PRO A 79 -2.95 -10.54 -22.95
C PRO A 79 -3.52 -9.69 -21.80
N ASN A 80 -2.88 -8.57 -21.49
CA ASN A 80 -3.37 -7.65 -20.45
C ASN A 80 -4.82 -7.22 -20.72
N SER A 81 -5.21 -7.09 -21.98
CA SER A 81 -6.58 -6.79 -22.41
C SER A 81 -7.61 -7.79 -21.90
N ALA A 82 -7.27 -9.07 -21.82
CA ALA A 82 -8.17 -10.11 -21.30
C ALA A 82 -8.26 -10.11 -19.76
N LEU A 83 -7.22 -9.61 -19.07
CA LEU A 83 -7.18 -9.52 -17.60
C LEU A 83 -7.73 -8.22 -17.05
N LEU A 84 -7.70 -7.14 -17.83
CA LEU A 84 -8.05 -5.79 -17.42
C LEU A 84 -9.46 -5.67 -16.79
N PRO A 85 -10.54 -6.25 -17.38
CA PRO A 85 -11.88 -6.17 -16.78
C PRO A 85 -11.92 -6.80 -15.38
N ALA A 86 -11.29 -7.96 -15.20
CA ALA A 86 -11.25 -8.65 -13.91
C ALA A 86 -10.44 -7.87 -12.86
N VAL A 87 -9.34 -7.22 -13.27
CA VAL A 87 -8.53 -6.38 -12.39
C VAL A 87 -9.31 -5.16 -11.94
N ILE A 88 -9.99 -4.46 -12.85
CA ILE A 88 -10.82 -3.30 -12.54
C ILE A 88 -11.95 -3.70 -11.59
N GLU A 89 -12.65 -4.80 -11.86
CA GLU A 89 -13.76 -5.27 -11.02
C GLU A 89 -13.28 -5.65 -9.62
N ASN A 90 -12.13 -6.30 -9.49
CA ASN A 90 -11.53 -6.59 -8.19
C ASN A 90 -11.17 -5.31 -7.42
N LEU A 91 -10.50 -4.35 -8.06
CA LEU A 91 -10.17 -3.06 -7.43
C LEU A 91 -11.44 -2.33 -6.99
N LYS A 92 -12.48 -2.31 -7.83
CA LYS A 92 -13.78 -1.73 -7.53
C LYS A 92 -14.47 -2.40 -6.34
N HIS A 93 -14.45 -3.73 -6.30
CA HIS A 93 -15.01 -4.48 -5.18
C HIS A 93 -14.32 -4.14 -3.85
N VAL A 94 -12.99 -4.12 -3.85
CA VAL A 94 -12.20 -3.82 -2.63
C VAL A 94 -12.38 -2.36 -2.21
N ASP A 95 -12.43 -1.41 -3.16
CA ASP A 95 -12.64 0.00 -2.85
C ASP A 95 -14.06 0.29 -2.36
N ASN A 96 -15.08 -0.30 -2.97
CA ASN A 96 -16.46 -0.21 -2.50
C ASN A 96 -16.59 -0.72 -1.06
N HIS A 97 -15.93 -1.84 -0.73
CA HIS A 97 -15.91 -2.36 0.63
C HIS A 97 -15.22 -1.39 1.60
N ARG A 98 -14.10 -0.78 1.22
CA ARG A 98 -13.41 0.27 1.99
C ARG A 98 -14.32 1.47 2.22
N GLN A 99 -14.98 1.97 1.16
CA GLN A 99 -15.89 3.12 1.25
C GLN A 99 -17.11 2.80 2.11
N HIS A 100 -17.70 1.64 1.94
CA HIS A 100 -18.83 1.19 2.75
C HIS A 100 -18.47 1.14 4.24
N LYS A 101 -17.30 0.58 4.58
CA LYS A 101 -16.81 0.59 5.98
C LYS A 101 -16.60 2.00 6.50
N PHE A 102 -15.96 2.87 5.73
CA PHE A 102 -15.74 4.26 6.12
C PHE A 102 -17.04 5.00 6.41
N MET A 103 -18.04 4.85 5.54
CA MET A 103 -19.31 5.58 5.67
C MET A 103 -20.20 5.05 6.78
N ASN A 104 -20.32 3.74 6.92
CA ASN A 104 -21.38 3.11 7.72
C ASN A 104 -20.89 2.48 9.03
N PHE A 105 -19.58 2.34 9.21
CA PHE A 105 -19.01 1.67 10.39
C PHE A 105 -18.07 2.58 11.18
N THR A 106 -17.94 2.26 12.46
CA THR A 106 -16.95 2.84 13.36
C THR A 106 -16.18 1.73 14.08
N THR A 107 -15.11 2.08 14.76
CA THR A 107 -14.36 1.16 15.62
C THR A 107 -14.13 1.81 16.97
N MET A 108 -14.21 1.02 18.03
CA MET A 108 -13.87 1.43 19.39
C MET A 108 -12.39 1.17 19.71
N GLN A 109 -11.69 0.51 18.79
CA GLN A 109 -10.26 0.21 18.95
C GLN A 109 -9.44 1.44 18.59
N ASN A 110 -8.62 1.88 19.52
CA ASN A 110 -7.71 3.01 19.33
C ASN A 110 -6.32 2.49 18.96
N PHE A 111 -6.14 2.10 17.70
CA PHE A 111 -4.88 1.61 17.17
C PHE A 111 -3.95 2.73 16.74
N GLY A 112 -2.65 2.53 16.98
CA GLY A 112 -1.61 3.25 16.27
C GLY A 112 -1.33 2.66 14.88
N VAL A 113 -0.49 3.33 14.09
CA VAL A 113 -0.14 2.90 12.72
C VAL A 113 0.53 1.53 12.75
N ASP A 114 1.50 1.31 13.64
CA ASP A 114 2.22 0.03 13.74
C ASP A 114 1.31 -1.12 14.16
N GLU A 115 0.38 -0.87 15.07
CA GLU A 115 -0.62 -1.86 15.49
C GLU A 115 -1.57 -2.23 14.35
N LEU A 116 -2.00 -1.24 13.55
CA LEU A 116 -2.82 -1.47 12.35
C LEU A 116 -2.09 -2.26 11.27
N ILE A 117 -0.78 -2.06 11.14
CA ILE A 117 0.04 -2.82 10.19
C ILE A 117 0.10 -4.28 10.63
N GLN A 118 0.27 -4.55 11.92
CA GLN A 118 0.44 -5.90 12.46
C GLN A 118 -0.89 -6.66 12.64
N THR A 119 -2.00 -5.95 12.92
CA THR A 119 -3.29 -6.63 13.15
C THR A 119 -3.83 -7.28 11.89
N ASN A 120 -4.37 -8.49 12.02
CA ASN A 120 -5.02 -9.19 10.92
C ASN A 120 -6.50 -8.80 10.76
N SER A 121 -7.11 -8.26 11.81
CA SER A 121 -8.52 -7.87 11.80
C SER A 121 -8.77 -6.66 12.70
N VAL A 122 -9.66 -5.79 12.22
CA VAL A 122 -10.21 -4.67 12.98
C VAL A 122 -11.69 -4.96 13.19
N THR A 123 -12.16 -4.82 14.43
CA THR A 123 -13.57 -4.98 14.77
C THR A 123 -14.31 -3.69 14.43
N TYR A 124 -15.29 -3.80 13.56
CA TYR A 124 -16.14 -2.69 13.14
C TYR A 124 -17.55 -2.88 13.67
N PHE A 125 -18.18 -1.79 14.09
CA PHE A 125 -19.56 -1.73 14.52
C PHE A 125 -20.33 -0.80 13.58
N GLU A 126 -21.54 -1.18 13.22
CA GLU A 126 -22.42 -0.33 12.42
C GLU A 126 -22.78 0.94 13.19
N LYS A 127 -22.72 2.08 12.53
CA LYS A 127 -23.10 3.36 13.13
C LYS A 127 -24.59 3.41 13.36
N PRO A 128 -25.06 3.68 14.59
CA PRO A 128 -26.48 3.87 14.82
C PRO A 128 -27.00 5.13 14.09
N PRO A 129 -28.29 5.18 13.76
CA PRO A 129 -28.92 6.37 13.18
C PRO A 129 -28.62 7.64 14.00
N GLY A 130 -28.18 8.71 13.32
CA GLY A 130 -27.87 9.98 13.98
C GLY A 130 -26.49 10.03 14.70
N PHE A 131 -25.67 8.98 14.57
CA PHE A 131 -24.33 8.95 15.17
C PHE A 131 -23.45 10.04 14.58
N GLN A 132 -23.04 10.98 15.44
CA GLN A 132 -22.12 12.04 15.06
C GLN A 132 -20.70 11.67 15.46
N GLN A 133 -19.76 11.90 14.54
CA GLN A 133 -18.34 11.70 14.76
C GLN A 133 -17.61 13.04 14.60
N ASP A 134 -16.65 13.30 15.47
CA ASP A 134 -15.75 14.42 15.28
C ASP A 134 -14.69 14.13 14.20
N VAL A 135 -13.86 15.11 13.95
CA VAL A 135 -12.79 15.04 12.94
C VAL A 135 -11.79 13.91 13.24
N TYR A 136 -11.48 13.66 14.51
CA TYR A 136 -10.48 12.66 14.91
C TYR A 136 -10.99 11.24 14.70
N PHE A 137 -12.26 10.99 15.02
CA PHE A 137 -12.89 9.68 14.72
C PHE A 137 -13.02 9.43 13.22
N TRP A 138 -13.42 10.44 12.44
CA TRP A 138 -13.44 10.32 10.99
C TRP A 138 -12.06 10.04 10.42
N ALA A 139 -11.04 10.75 10.91
CA ALA A 139 -9.66 10.52 10.52
C ALA A 139 -9.21 9.10 10.87
N ALA A 140 -9.45 8.62 12.11
CA ALA A 140 -9.07 7.28 12.54
C ALA A 140 -9.68 6.17 11.67
N VAL A 141 -11.00 6.23 11.40
CA VAL A 141 -11.68 5.27 10.52
C VAL A 141 -11.13 5.36 9.09
N LYS A 142 -10.83 6.57 8.62
CA LYS A 142 -10.25 6.79 7.29
C LYS A 142 -8.86 6.15 7.17
N HIS A 143 -7.99 6.36 8.15
CA HIS A 143 -6.66 5.75 8.20
C HIS A 143 -6.77 4.22 8.24
N THR A 144 -7.58 3.69 9.16
CA THR A 144 -7.78 2.25 9.34
C THR A 144 -8.26 1.57 8.06
N THR A 145 -9.27 2.15 7.40
CA THR A 145 -9.81 1.60 6.14
C THR A 145 -8.84 1.74 4.98
N SER A 146 -8.03 2.79 4.92
CA SER A 146 -7.02 2.99 3.88
C SER A 146 -5.86 1.99 4.02
N ILE A 147 -5.34 1.79 5.23
CA ILE A 147 -4.32 0.77 5.52
C ILE A 147 -4.88 -0.62 5.21
N GLY A 148 -6.11 -0.90 5.62
CA GLY A 148 -6.79 -2.15 5.31
C GLY A 148 -6.94 -2.43 3.80
N PHE A 149 -7.17 -1.39 2.99
CA PHE A 149 -7.18 -1.51 1.53
C PHE A 149 -5.79 -1.84 0.98
N MET A 150 -4.75 -1.14 1.42
CA MET A 150 -3.38 -1.38 0.97
C MET A 150 -2.93 -2.81 1.27
N LYS A 151 -3.34 -3.37 2.40
CA LYS A 151 -3.05 -4.77 2.79
C LYS A 151 -3.74 -5.82 1.91
N LYS A 152 -4.64 -5.44 1.00
CA LYS A 152 -5.30 -6.37 0.05
C LYS A 152 -4.49 -6.61 -1.23
N PHE A 153 -3.45 -5.84 -1.47
CA PHE A 153 -2.58 -6.09 -2.62
C PHE A 153 -1.77 -7.38 -2.43
N ASP A 154 -1.73 -8.22 -3.46
CA ASP A 154 -1.11 -9.56 -3.35
C ASP A 154 0.36 -9.51 -2.95
N PHE A 155 1.11 -8.54 -3.45
CA PHE A 155 2.53 -8.40 -3.14
C PHE A 155 2.82 -8.11 -1.66
N VAL A 156 1.83 -7.59 -0.93
CA VAL A 156 1.98 -7.26 0.49
C VAL A 156 2.26 -8.50 1.34
N LYS A 157 1.75 -9.66 0.92
CA LYS A 157 1.97 -10.95 1.60
C LYS A 157 3.41 -11.44 1.48
N ASP A 158 4.14 -10.92 0.48
CA ASP A 158 5.51 -11.30 0.19
C ASP A 158 6.54 -10.35 0.83
N LEU A 159 6.09 -9.26 1.46
CA LEU A 159 6.94 -8.31 2.16
C LEU A 159 7.32 -8.81 3.55
N TYR A 160 8.58 -8.60 3.95
CA TYR A 160 9.01 -8.77 5.33
C TYR A 160 8.36 -7.71 6.23
N SER A 161 8.27 -7.99 7.53
CA SER A 161 7.60 -7.12 8.51
C SER A 161 8.11 -5.68 8.48
N GLU A 162 9.43 -5.48 8.41
CA GLU A 162 10.05 -4.15 8.38
C GLU A 162 9.76 -3.42 7.06
N ASP A 163 9.88 -4.13 5.92
CA ASP A 163 9.53 -3.58 4.61
C ASP A 163 8.04 -3.20 4.53
N LEU A 164 7.16 -4.03 5.13
CA LEU A 164 5.73 -3.73 5.20
C LEU A 164 5.46 -2.45 6.00
N LYS A 165 6.14 -2.26 7.13
CA LYS A 165 6.03 -1.03 7.93
C LYS A 165 6.47 0.19 7.12
N CYS A 166 7.67 0.15 6.54
CA CYS A 166 8.20 1.23 5.72
C CYS A 166 7.27 1.56 4.54
N PHE A 167 6.78 0.53 3.84
CA PHE A 167 5.85 0.68 2.73
C PHE A 167 4.55 1.36 3.13
N ILE A 168 3.88 0.88 4.19
CA ILE A 168 2.61 1.44 4.65
C ILE A 168 2.82 2.88 5.14
N LYS A 169 3.82 3.13 6.02
CA LYS A 169 4.10 4.46 6.58
C LYS A 169 4.36 5.51 5.49
N ALA A 170 5.11 5.15 4.45
CA ALA A 170 5.41 6.07 3.35
C ALA A 170 4.19 6.38 2.46
N THR A 171 3.23 5.46 2.35
CA THR A 171 2.22 5.52 1.27
C THR A 171 0.81 5.86 1.79
N TYR A 172 0.45 5.46 3.02
CA TYR A 172 -0.95 5.52 3.48
C TYR A 172 -1.51 6.94 3.57
N LYS A 173 -0.73 7.91 4.05
CA LYS A 173 -1.18 9.31 4.23
C LYS A 173 -1.53 9.99 2.90
N PRO A 174 -0.64 10.05 1.89
CA PRO A 174 -1.00 10.64 0.62
C PRO A 174 -2.10 9.86 -0.12
N TYR A 175 -2.13 8.53 -0.02
CA TYR A 175 -3.23 7.72 -0.56
C TYR A 175 -4.58 8.06 0.10
N MET A 176 -4.61 8.20 1.41
CA MET A 176 -5.80 8.62 2.16
C MET A 176 -6.32 9.99 1.68
N MET A 177 -5.42 10.96 1.45
CA MET A 177 -5.79 12.27 0.90
C MET A 177 -6.39 12.15 -0.50
N PHE A 178 -5.81 11.32 -1.35
CA PHE A 178 -6.32 11.05 -2.69
C PHE A 178 -7.73 10.44 -2.66
N CYS A 179 -7.96 9.44 -1.80
CA CYS A 179 -9.30 8.87 -1.59
C CYS A 179 -10.32 9.88 -1.07
N THR A 180 -9.89 10.80 -0.17
CA THR A 180 -10.77 11.86 0.33
C THR A 180 -11.16 12.80 -0.79
N ALA A 181 -10.18 13.23 -1.58
CA ALA A 181 -10.41 14.12 -2.72
C ALA A 181 -11.33 13.48 -3.78
N MET A 182 -11.17 12.18 -4.08
CA MET A 182 -12.05 11.49 -5.03
C MET A 182 -13.50 11.45 -4.52
N ARG A 183 -13.72 11.14 -3.24
CA ARG A 183 -15.06 11.18 -2.64
C ARG A 183 -15.67 12.58 -2.73
N CYS A 184 -14.90 13.63 -2.41
CA CYS A 184 -15.36 15.01 -2.48
C CYS A 184 -15.66 15.44 -3.93
N TYR A 185 -14.80 15.06 -4.88
CA TYR A 185 -15.01 15.27 -6.32
C TYR A 185 -16.31 14.61 -6.80
N SER A 186 -16.54 13.34 -6.46
CA SER A 186 -17.76 12.61 -6.82
C SER A 186 -19.02 13.25 -6.24
N ASN A 187 -18.90 13.88 -5.06
CA ASN A 187 -19.99 14.64 -4.41
C ASN A 187 -20.03 16.13 -4.82
N ARG A 188 -19.32 16.53 -5.88
CA ARG A 188 -19.26 17.89 -6.41
C ARG A 188 -18.79 18.95 -5.40
N ARG A 189 -17.96 18.53 -4.42
CA ARG A 189 -17.34 19.44 -3.46
C ARG A 189 -16.08 20.06 -4.04
N GLU A 190 -15.77 21.30 -3.60
CA GLU A 190 -14.58 22.03 -4.06
C GLU A 190 -13.40 21.89 -3.09
N SER A 191 -13.70 21.57 -1.84
CA SER A 191 -12.76 21.42 -0.76
C SER A 191 -12.84 20.03 -0.16
N ALA A 192 -11.72 19.53 0.36
CA ALA A 192 -11.67 18.25 1.06
C ALA A 192 -12.37 18.38 2.42
N GLU A 193 -13.37 17.53 2.64
CA GLU A 193 -14.18 17.50 3.85
C GLU A 193 -14.52 16.05 4.23
N PHE A 194 -14.85 15.80 5.47
CA PHE A 194 -15.48 14.56 5.92
C PHE A 194 -16.99 14.59 5.63
N PRO A 195 -17.70 13.45 5.74
CA PRO A 195 -19.15 13.44 5.64
C PRO A 195 -19.82 14.43 6.59
N GLY A 196 -20.91 15.05 6.14
CA GLY A 196 -21.58 16.11 6.89
C GLY A 196 -20.96 17.52 6.73
N GLY A 197 -19.98 17.68 5.83
CA GLY A 197 -19.33 18.98 5.58
C GLY A 197 -18.30 19.36 6.64
N LEU A 198 -17.84 18.39 7.42
CA LEU A 198 -16.83 18.61 8.45
C LEU A 198 -15.44 18.75 7.80
N ASP A 199 -14.70 19.81 8.16
CA ASP A 199 -13.35 20.01 7.66
C ASP A 199 -12.43 18.82 8.00
N ILE A 200 -11.55 18.48 7.06
CA ILE A 200 -10.52 17.44 7.29
C ILE A 200 -9.45 17.87 8.28
N LEU A 201 -9.28 19.17 8.48
CA LEU A 201 -8.32 19.75 9.43
C LEU A 201 -9.05 20.13 10.72
N PRO A 202 -8.60 19.66 11.89
CA PRO A 202 -9.15 20.06 13.17
C PRO A 202 -9.08 21.57 13.37
N ARG A 203 -10.06 22.15 14.08
CA ARG A 203 -10.11 23.60 14.31
C ARG A 203 -8.88 24.09 15.09
N GLU A 204 -8.32 23.26 15.92
CA GLU A 204 -7.09 23.53 16.66
C GLU A 204 -5.90 23.79 15.74
N LEU A 205 -5.87 23.13 14.56
CA LEU A 205 -4.88 23.38 13.51
C LEU A 205 -5.21 24.64 12.71
N THR A 206 -6.48 24.90 12.46
CA THR A 206 -6.90 25.94 11.50
C THR A 206 -6.97 27.34 12.10
N LYS A 207 -7.27 27.46 13.39
CA LYS A 207 -7.42 28.76 14.07
C LYS A 207 -6.18 29.68 13.99
N ASN A 208 -5.01 29.11 13.84
CA ASN A 208 -3.76 29.85 13.70
C ASN A 208 -3.52 30.36 12.26
N PHE A 209 -4.38 30.04 11.32
CA PHE A 209 -4.31 30.41 9.91
C PHE A 209 -5.55 31.19 9.44
N ASP A 210 -6.34 31.78 10.37
CA ASP A 210 -7.55 32.49 10.01
C ASP A 210 -7.25 33.65 9.04
N ASP A 211 -6.07 34.29 9.16
CA ASP A 211 -5.57 35.34 8.27
C ASP A 211 -4.85 34.81 7.03
N CYS A 212 -4.59 33.51 6.96
CA CYS A 212 -3.80 32.84 5.90
C CYS A 212 -4.54 31.65 5.28
N LYS A 213 -5.79 31.82 4.87
CA LYS A 213 -6.65 30.76 4.28
C LYS A 213 -5.99 30.02 3.13
N SER A 214 -5.17 30.70 2.34
CA SER A 214 -4.45 30.09 1.19
C SER A 214 -3.55 28.92 1.59
N VAL A 215 -2.99 28.92 2.82
CA VAL A 215 -2.16 27.84 3.35
C VAL A 215 -3.01 26.59 3.57
N LEU A 216 -4.21 26.73 4.10
CA LEU A 216 -5.15 25.64 4.36
C LEU A 216 -5.76 25.14 3.04
N ASP A 217 -6.08 26.06 2.12
CA ASP A 217 -6.61 25.71 0.80
C ASP A 217 -5.59 24.96 -0.04
N ALA A 218 -4.29 25.19 0.17
CA ALA A 218 -3.22 24.41 -0.46
C ALA A 218 -3.19 22.93 0.00
N VAL A 219 -3.90 22.59 1.09
CA VAL A 219 -4.12 21.21 1.55
C VAL A 219 -5.47 20.67 1.06
N ARG A 220 -6.52 21.52 1.08
CA ARG A 220 -7.90 21.08 0.87
C ARG A 220 -8.30 20.94 -0.61
N CYS A 221 -7.78 21.80 -1.49
CA CYS A 221 -8.35 21.99 -2.83
C CYS A 221 -7.57 21.34 -3.98
N PRO A 222 -6.23 21.24 -3.98
CA PRO A 222 -5.47 20.97 -5.21
C PRO A 222 -5.78 19.63 -5.87
N ILE A 223 -5.92 18.56 -5.08
CA ILE A 223 -6.21 17.24 -5.62
C ILE A 223 -7.61 17.24 -6.26
N ILE A 224 -8.62 17.84 -5.62
CA ILE A 224 -9.99 17.92 -6.16
C ILE A 224 -10.01 18.74 -7.46
N ALA A 225 -9.32 19.88 -7.49
CA ALA A 225 -9.19 20.70 -8.68
C ALA A 225 -8.52 19.93 -9.82
N LYS A 226 -7.48 19.13 -9.52
CA LYS A 226 -6.81 18.29 -10.51
C LYS A 226 -7.71 17.16 -11.02
N LEU A 227 -8.48 16.49 -10.14
CA LEU A 227 -9.47 15.48 -10.53
C LEU A 227 -10.53 16.06 -11.47
N ARG A 228 -11.01 17.28 -11.16
CA ARG A 228 -11.98 17.99 -11.99
C ARG A 228 -11.41 18.38 -13.35
N ALA A 229 -10.20 18.93 -13.38
CA ALA A 229 -9.52 19.29 -14.63
C ALA A 229 -9.29 18.08 -15.53
N LEU A 230 -9.00 16.94 -14.96
CA LEU A 230 -8.84 15.67 -15.68
C LEU A 230 -10.18 15.02 -16.05
N ASN A 231 -11.30 15.43 -15.44
CA ASN A 231 -12.58 14.73 -15.54
C ASN A 231 -12.43 13.23 -15.36
N ILE A 232 -11.78 12.84 -14.25
CA ILE A 232 -11.35 11.47 -14.00
C ILE A 232 -12.53 10.53 -13.83
N THR A 233 -12.44 9.33 -14.43
CA THR A 233 -13.42 8.25 -14.22
C THR A 233 -13.06 7.42 -12.96
N ASN A 234 -14.01 6.61 -12.51
CA ASN A 234 -13.77 5.73 -11.35
C ASN A 234 -12.73 4.65 -11.68
N GLU A 235 -12.75 4.09 -12.87
CA GLU A 235 -11.79 3.09 -13.35
C GLU A 235 -10.37 3.66 -13.40
N GLU A 236 -10.22 4.87 -13.93
CA GLU A 236 -8.95 5.60 -13.94
C GLU A 236 -8.45 5.86 -12.52
N PHE A 237 -9.31 6.32 -11.63
CA PHE A 237 -8.97 6.53 -10.21
C PHE A 237 -8.47 5.23 -9.56
N LEU A 238 -9.12 4.10 -9.79
CA LEU A 238 -8.74 2.81 -9.21
C LEU A 238 -7.37 2.35 -9.71
N LEU A 239 -7.12 2.43 -11.01
CA LEU A 239 -5.84 2.05 -11.63
C LEU A 239 -4.70 2.98 -11.18
N ILE A 240 -4.95 4.29 -11.14
CA ILE A 240 -3.97 5.29 -10.64
C ILE A 240 -3.69 5.06 -9.17
N SER A 241 -4.71 4.76 -8.35
CA SER A 241 -4.54 4.41 -6.94
C SER A 241 -3.62 3.21 -6.76
N ALA A 242 -3.79 2.17 -7.57
CA ALA A 242 -2.95 0.98 -7.54
C ALA A 242 -1.49 1.29 -7.94
N ILE A 243 -1.26 2.09 -8.98
CA ILE A 243 0.08 2.53 -9.39
C ILE A 243 0.72 3.39 -8.30
N PHE A 244 -0.05 4.30 -7.70
CA PHE A 244 0.43 5.18 -6.64
C PHE A 244 0.85 4.41 -5.38
N ILE A 245 0.03 3.44 -4.97
CA ILE A 245 0.34 2.56 -3.84
C ILE A 245 1.60 1.74 -4.12
N CYS A 246 1.73 1.18 -5.31
CA CYS A 246 2.89 0.38 -5.71
C CYS A 246 4.13 1.25 -5.99
N ASN A 247 4.43 2.26 -5.16
CA ASN A 247 5.59 3.13 -5.34
C ASN A 247 6.79 2.64 -4.49
N PRO A 248 7.91 2.22 -5.12
CA PRO A 248 9.08 1.68 -4.43
C PRO A 248 10.08 2.75 -3.94
N VAL A 249 9.72 4.03 -3.95
CA VAL A 249 10.67 5.15 -3.79
C VAL A 249 11.19 5.33 -2.35
N SER A 250 10.60 4.68 -1.34
CA SER A 250 11.14 4.78 0.02
C SER A 250 12.58 4.25 0.10
N LEU A 251 13.49 5.06 0.65
CA LEU A 251 14.91 4.70 0.80
C LEU A 251 15.11 3.52 1.77
N GLU A 252 14.21 3.35 2.72
CA GLU A 252 14.29 2.35 3.78
C GLU A 252 13.87 0.94 3.35
N LEU A 253 13.23 0.82 2.18
CA LEU A 253 12.84 -0.50 1.65
C LEU A 253 14.05 -1.31 1.22
N SER A 254 14.06 -2.61 1.54
CA SER A 254 15.04 -3.54 1.03
C SER A 254 15.00 -3.64 -0.50
N LEU A 255 16.10 -4.07 -1.12
CA LEU A 255 16.15 -4.29 -2.57
C LEU A 255 15.10 -5.32 -3.03
N TYR A 256 14.84 -6.32 -2.20
CA TYR A 256 13.82 -7.34 -2.45
C TYR A 256 12.41 -6.74 -2.48
N ALA A 257 12.06 -5.91 -1.49
CA ALA A 257 10.78 -5.22 -1.45
C ALA A 257 10.62 -4.27 -2.64
N LYS A 258 11.66 -3.49 -2.96
CA LYS A 258 11.67 -2.59 -4.13
C LYS A 258 11.40 -3.34 -5.43
N GLU A 259 12.00 -4.53 -5.62
CA GLU A 259 11.78 -5.35 -6.82
C GLU A 259 10.31 -5.83 -6.91
N ILE A 260 9.74 -6.33 -5.83
CA ILE A 260 8.36 -6.83 -5.79
C ILE A 260 7.36 -5.70 -6.04
N ILE A 261 7.54 -4.57 -5.35
CA ILE A 261 6.67 -3.39 -5.49
C ILE A 261 6.77 -2.84 -6.92
N SER A 262 7.99 -2.72 -7.47
CA SER A 262 8.19 -2.24 -8.85
C SER A 262 7.53 -3.13 -9.90
N LYS A 263 7.57 -4.45 -9.73
CA LYS A 263 6.86 -5.40 -10.61
C LYS A 263 5.36 -5.17 -10.58
N SER A 264 4.81 -4.95 -9.39
CA SER A 264 3.38 -4.65 -9.21
C SER A 264 3.02 -3.29 -9.80
N GLN A 265 3.85 -2.27 -9.61
CA GLN A 265 3.67 -0.95 -10.19
C GLN A 265 3.62 -1.03 -11.72
N LYS A 266 4.61 -1.70 -12.33
CA LYS A 266 4.65 -1.88 -13.78
C LYS A 266 3.38 -2.57 -14.30
N LYS A 267 2.94 -3.63 -13.63
CA LYS A 267 1.70 -4.35 -14.00
C LYS A 267 0.48 -3.43 -14.02
N PHE A 268 0.29 -2.60 -12.99
CA PHE A 268 -0.84 -1.65 -12.96
C PHE A 268 -0.67 -0.50 -13.96
N ALA A 269 0.56 -0.06 -14.23
CA ALA A 269 0.85 0.93 -15.26
C ALA A 269 0.51 0.39 -16.66
N ASP A 270 0.84 -0.88 -16.94
CA ASP A 270 0.47 -1.55 -18.18
C ASP A 270 -1.06 -1.69 -18.32
N PHE A 271 -1.78 -1.98 -17.24
CA PHE A 271 -3.25 -2.00 -17.23
C PHE A 271 -3.86 -0.60 -17.47
N LEU A 272 -3.31 0.45 -16.88
CA LEU A 272 -3.79 1.82 -17.12
C LEU A 272 -3.57 2.23 -18.57
N LEU A 273 -2.40 1.91 -19.15
CA LEU A 273 -2.12 2.19 -20.56
C LEU A 273 -3.09 1.45 -21.48
N GLU A 274 -3.33 0.17 -21.21
CA GLU A 274 -4.29 -0.65 -21.97
C GLU A 274 -5.72 -0.08 -21.87
N TYR A 275 -6.13 0.32 -20.67
CA TYR A 275 -7.41 1.01 -20.45
C TYR A 275 -7.51 2.29 -21.28
N CYS A 276 -6.48 3.13 -21.25
CA CYS A 276 -6.46 4.37 -22.02
C CYS A 276 -6.51 4.11 -23.52
N LEU A 277 -5.76 3.13 -24.02
CA LEU A 277 -5.75 2.77 -25.45
C LEU A 277 -7.11 2.23 -25.89
N SER A 278 -7.74 1.38 -25.10
CA SER A 278 -9.05 0.80 -25.44
C SER A 278 -10.19 1.81 -25.36
N THR A 279 -10.12 2.76 -24.43
CA THR A 279 -11.18 3.75 -24.19
C THR A 279 -11.04 4.98 -25.07
N TYR A 280 -9.82 5.49 -25.26
CA TYR A 280 -9.56 6.77 -25.95
C TYR A 280 -8.86 6.61 -27.31
N GLY A 281 -8.54 5.39 -27.73
CA GLY A 281 -7.92 5.10 -29.01
C GLY A 281 -6.62 5.86 -29.22
N LYS A 282 -6.54 6.67 -30.28
CA LYS A 282 -5.32 7.46 -30.61
C LYS A 282 -4.89 8.45 -29.51
N SER A 283 -5.82 8.93 -28.71
CA SER A 283 -5.53 9.86 -27.60
C SER A 283 -5.11 9.12 -26.31
N GLY A 284 -5.14 7.79 -26.30
CA GLY A 284 -4.79 6.96 -25.14
C GLY A 284 -3.45 7.29 -24.50
N PRO A 285 -2.33 7.41 -25.27
CA PRO A 285 -1.02 7.74 -24.69
C PRO A 285 -1.00 9.14 -24.04
N SER A 286 -1.67 10.14 -24.62
CA SER A 286 -1.77 11.47 -24.02
C SER A 286 -2.58 11.40 -22.73
N ARG A 287 -3.71 10.71 -22.76
CA ARG A 287 -4.55 10.50 -21.56
C ARG A 287 -3.79 9.82 -20.44
N TYR A 288 -3.03 8.78 -20.73
CA TYR A 288 -2.17 8.10 -19.77
C TYR A 288 -1.19 9.07 -19.10
N SER A 289 -0.51 9.91 -19.87
CA SER A 289 0.45 10.89 -19.34
C SER A 289 -0.24 11.96 -18.50
N GLU A 290 -1.41 12.45 -18.92
CA GLU A 290 -2.22 13.40 -18.16
C GLU A 290 -2.61 12.84 -16.79
N LEU A 291 -3.07 11.59 -16.77
CA LEU A 291 -3.47 10.91 -15.54
C LEU A 291 -2.31 10.74 -14.57
N LEU A 292 -1.12 10.36 -15.04
CA LEU A 292 0.07 10.25 -14.18
C LEU A 292 0.51 11.59 -13.57
N SER A 293 0.17 12.71 -14.20
CA SER A 293 0.49 14.04 -13.68
C SER A 293 -0.17 14.36 -12.32
N ILE A 294 -1.17 13.57 -11.89
CA ILE A 294 -1.81 13.73 -10.59
C ILE A 294 -0.87 13.40 -9.42
N PHE A 295 0.14 12.55 -9.64
CA PHE A 295 1.05 12.13 -8.59
C PHE A 295 1.82 13.29 -7.98
N SER A 296 2.28 14.23 -8.79
CA SER A 296 2.95 15.44 -8.31
C SER A 296 2.01 16.30 -7.44
N THR A 297 0.73 16.39 -7.81
CA THR A 297 -0.27 17.11 -7.02
C THR A 297 -0.51 16.44 -5.68
N ILE A 298 -0.64 15.10 -5.65
CA ILE A 298 -0.83 14.34 -4.41
C ILE A 298 0.38 14.54 -3.48
N SER A 299 1.60 14.38 -3.99
CA SER A 299 2.84 14.53 -3.21
C SER A 299 2.99 15.94 -2.67
N LYS A 300 2.72 16.97 -3.49
CA LYS A 300 2.79 18.37 -3.06
C LYS A 300 1.74 18.69 -1.99
N THR A 301 0.54 18.18 -2.14
CA THR A 301 -0.54 18.39 -1.17
C THR A 301 -0.22 17.70 0.17
N ALA A 302 0.37 16.50 0.13
CA ALA A 302 0.83 15.81 1.35
C ALA A 302 1.94 16.61 2.06
N GLN A 303 2.89 17.16 1.31
CA GLN A 303 3.95 18.02 1.86
C GLN A 303 3.37 19.32 2.46
N ASN A 304 2.36 19.91 1.83
CA ASN A 304 1.68 21.09 2.39
C ASN A 304 0.99 20.76 3.72
N LEU A 305 0.38 19.57 3.83
CA LEU A 305 -0.18 19.11 5.11
C LEU A 305 0.90 18.97 6.17
N ASP A 306 2.05 18.39 5.84
CA ASP A 306 3.17 18.26 6.78
C ASP A 306 3.67 19.63 7.24
N ASN A 307 3.78 20.60 6.34
CA ASN A 307 4.17 21.97 6.68
C ASN A 307 3.15 22.63 7.66
N VAL A 308 1.85 22.42 7.46
CA VAL A 308 0.80 22.90 8.38
C VAL A 308 0.95 22.24 9.75
N ILE A 309 1.17 20.95 9.79
CA ILE A 309 1.40 20.19 11.01
C ILE A 309 2.61 20.74 11.76
N ILE A 310 3.77 20.89 11.11
CA ILE A 310 4.99 21.41 11.70
C ILE A 310 4.77 22.84 12.24
N ALA A 311 4.11 23.71 11.48
CA ALA A 311 3.87 25.08 11.86
C ALA A 311 3.01 25.21 13.13
N VAL A 312 2.09 24.29 13.35
CA VAL A 312 1.18 24.29 14.52
C VAL A 312 1.77 23.53 15.69
N TYR A 313 2.14 22.28 15.48
CA TYR A 313 2.53 21.37 16.56
C TYR A 313 4.03 21.44 16.90
N GLY A 314 4.88 21.96 16.03
CA GLY A 314 6.26 22.26 16.36
C GLY A 314 6.42 23.28 17.49
N ARG A 315 5.31 24.01 17.82
CA ARG A 315 5.27 24.98 18.90
C ARG A 315 4.43 24.55 20.12
N PHE A 316 3.47 23.63 19.93
CA PHE A 316 2.52 23.24 20.98
C PHE A 316 2.12 21.78 20.81
N LYS A 317 2.50 20.90 21.74
CA LYS A 317 1.86 19.58 21.85
C LYS A 317 0.47 19.78 22.47
N PRO A 318 -0.60 19.29 21.82
CA PRO A 318 -1.94 19.39 22.41
C PRO A 318 -2.02 18.48 23.65
N GLU A 319 -2.56 19.01 24.75
CA GLU A 319 -2.82 18.26 25.99
C GLU A 319 -3.97 17.25 25.88
N ARG A 320 -4.56 17.06 24.70
CA ARG A 320 -5.75 16.19 24.51
C ARG A 320 -5.37 14.75 24.19
N GLN A 321 -6.13 13.82 24.77
CA GLN A 321 -6.21 12.43 24.31
C GLN A 321 -6.90 12.40 22.93
N VAL A 322 -6.13 12.52 21.87
CA VAL A 322 -6.57 12.27 20.48
C VAL A 322 -6.44 10.78 20.14
N GLN A 323 -7.03 10.39 19.02
CA GLN A 323 -6.86 9.02 18.53
C GLN A 323 -5.37 8.74 18.30
N LYS A 324 -4.88 7.59 18.78
CA LYS A 324 -3.47 7.19 18.73
C LYS A 324 -2.86 7.25 17.33
N ILE A 325 -3.66 6.87 16.31
CA ILE A 325 -3.22 6.95 14.91
C ILE A 325 -2.98 8.40 14.45
N PHE A 326 -3.67 9.36 15.04
CA PHE A 326 -3.46 10.76 14.76
C PHE A 326 -2.16 11.25 15.41
N ASP A 327 -1.88 10.82 16.64
CA ASP A 327 -0.62 11.13 17.33
C ASP A 327 0.57 10.55 16.57
N ASP A 328 0.49 9.26 16.14
CA ASP A 328 1.53 8.61 15.32
C ASP A 328 1.79 9.35 13.99
N MET A 329 0.72 9.86 13.36
CA MET A 329 0.85 10.65 12.13
C MET A 329 1.55 11.99 12.39
N MET A 330 1.30 12.58 13.53
CA MET A 330 1.92 13.84 13.93
C MET A 330 3.40 13.64 14.29
N ASP A 331 3.70 12.63 15.07
CA ASP A 331 5.08 12.30 15.46
C ASP A 331 5.94 11.99 14.24
N ALA A 332 5.41 11.23 13.27
CA ALA A 332 6.10 10.93 12.01
C ALA A 332 6.41 12.16 11.12
N VAL A 333 5.82 13.31 11.40
CA VAL A 333 6.09 14.56 10.68
C VAL A 333 7.06 15.45 11.46
N LEU A 334 7.14 15.27 12.80
CA LEU A 334 7.95 16.08 13.70
C LEU A 334 9.33 15.48 13.98
N GLU A 335 9.53 14.17 13.68
CA GLU A 335 10.83 13.48 13.65
C GLU A 335 11.62 13.83 12.37
#